data_615edc28ce40ee1963a52fed1a68c470
#
_entry.id   615edc28ce40ee1963a52fed1a68c470
#
_cell.length_a   1.000
_cell.length_b   1.000
_cell.length_c   1.000
_cell.angle_alpha   90.00
_cell.angle_beta   90.00
_cell.angle_gamma   90.00
#
_symmetry.space_group_name_H-M   'P 1'
#
loop_
_entity.id
_entity.type
_entity.pdbx_description
1 polymer ?
#
loop_
_entity_poly.entity_id
_entity_poly.type
_entity_poly.pdbx_seq_one_letter_code
_entity_poly.pdbx_strand_id
1 'polypeptide(L)'
;MSSILFNSRVQIPTSDGVPIEISNNYKVNGSRYLSDGIGCINKYAICYTPLALYFIDSISGHLQAINSSGVVDLSLQKSMSTWLSQQDTSLWKPNNYTTRVFYDKNQKDIYIVTGEEALCYNETLGQFVSYMSYSDIPVMFNVLDKFYCIKSNYLHEMFAGEYNYFFDEYQGYDFTFVANGRTPGADLSTYDKVYSNMDFRADKWSDKLDSILSSESPFDYVRVWNEYQDTGEVLLHSTPDKPSVLKKKFRVWRIAIPRDAHNRRDRMRNTWCKIKLGAAPRYNNGNNGFIQFHDVAMQYFV
;
A
#
# COMPACT_ATOMS: atom_id res chain seq x y z
N MET A 1 13.44 -19.54 15.56
CA MET A 1 13.82 -19.69 14.14
C MET A 1 15.27 -20.08 14.04
N SER A 2 15.63 -20.96 13.09
CA SER A 2 17.02 -21.43 12.95
C SER A 2 17.44 -21.41 11.49
N SER A 3 18.73 -21.15 11.25
CA SER A 3 19.39 -21.36 9.96
C SER A 3 20.09 -22.73 9.96
N ILE A 4 20.07 -23.39 8.83
CA ILE A 4 20.75 -24.68 8.64
C ILE A 4 22.05 -24.39 7.90
N LEU A 5 23.17 -24.85 8.47
CA LEU A 5 24.48 -24.74 7.83
C LEU A 5 24.66 -25.91 6.86
N PHE A 6 24.72 -25.59 5.56
CA PHE A 6 24.91 -26.53 4.50
C PHE A 6 26.19 -26.19 3.74
N ASN A 7 27.00 -27.22 3.41
CA ASN A 7 28.31 -27.05 2.73
C ASN A 7 29.25 -26.09 3.47
N SER A 8 29.22 -26.07 4.79
CA SER A 8 30.11 -25.18 5.55
C SER A 8 31.58 -25.64 5.42
N ARG A 9 32.45 -24.68 5.32
CA ARG A 9 33.90 -24.89 5.36
C ARG A 9 34.40 -24.56 6.76
N VAL A 10 35.15 -25.45 7.34
CA VAL A 10 35.78 -25.31 8.64
C VAL A 10 37.28 -25.21 8.44
N GLN A 11 37.89 -24.15 8.90
CA GLN A 11 39.35 -24.04 8.96
C GLN A 11 39.84 -24.59 10.28
N ILE A 12 40.68 -25.60 10.20
CA ILE A 12 41.34 -26.20 11.35
C ILE A 12 42.78 -25.66 11.39
N PRO A 13 43.18 -24.95 12.45
CA PRO A 13 44.57 -24.55 12.61
C PRO A 13 45.46 -25.76 12.80
N THR A 14 46.53 -25.89 12.01
CA THR A 14 47.53 -26.89 12.19
C THR A 14 48.70 -26.35 13.02
N SER A 15 49.50 -27.26 13.58
CA SER A 15 50.73 -26.92 14.33
C SER A 15 51.73 -26.12 13.51
N ASP A 16 51.65 -26.19 12.21
CA ASP A 16 52.57 -25.56 11.27
C ASP A 16 52.07 -24.18 10.79
N GLY A 17 50.98 -23.68 11.38
CA GLY A 17 50.41 -22.36 11.10
C GLY A 17 49.65 -22.22 9.77
N VAL A 18 49.55 -23.30 8.98
CA VAL A 18 48.77 -23.29 7.73
C VAL A 18 47.38 -23.89 8.00
N PRO A 19 46.31 -23.14 7.92
CA PRO A 19 44.98 -23.71 8.18
C PRO A 19 44.56 -24.69 7.11
N ILE A 20 44.11 -25.87 7.51
CA ILE A 20 43.50 -26.86 6.61
C ILE A 20 42.01 -26.53 6.51
N GLU A 21 41.55 -26.36 5.30
CA GLU A 21 40.13 -26.16 5.01
C GLU A 21 39.45 -27.48 4.75
N ILE A 22 38.53 -27.86 5.63
CA ILE A 22 37.72 -29.08 5.43
C ILE A 22 36.32 -28.64 4.96
N SER A 23 35.94 -29.02 3.76
CA SER A 23 34.60 -28.83 3.24
C SER A 23 33.75 -30.10 3.44
N ASN A 24 32.56 -29.91 3.97
CA ASN A 24 31.60 -31.00 4.14
C ASN A 24 30.51 -30.84 3.07
N ASN A 25 30.84 -31.31 1.87
CA ASN A 25 29.95 -31.21 0.72
C ASN A 25 28.70 -32.10 0.91
N TYR A 26 27.52 -31.49 0.61
CA TYR A 26 26.21 -32.15 0.65
C TYR A 26 25.74 -32.65 2.04
N LYS A 27 26.31 -32.16 3.12
CA LYS A 27 25.85 -32.48 4.48
C LYS A 27 25.41 -31.26 5.26
N VAL A 28 24.42 -31.45 6.10
CA VAL A 28 24.01 -30.45 7.11
C VAL A 28 25.00 -30.52 8.26
N ASN A 29 25.72 -29.43 8.51
CA ASN A 29 26.74 -29.37 9.56
C ASN A 29 26.22 -28.90 10.91
N GLY A 30 25.03 -28.37 10.95
CA GLY A 30 24.45 -27.86 12.18
C GLY A 30 23.35 -26.88 11.91
N SER A 31 22.79 -26.35 12.97
CA SER A 31 21.80 -25.28 12.94
C SER A 31 22.23 -24.16 13.88
N ARG A 32 22.01 -22.92 13.45
CA ARG A 32 22.18 -21.74 14.30
C ARG A 32 20.81 -21.14 14.58
N TYR A 33 20.49 -20.97 15.85
CA TYR A 33 19.29 -20.24 16.24
C TYR A 33 19.47 -18.75 15.96
N LEU A 34 18.52 -18.15 15.28
CA LEU A 34 18.47 -16.71 14.96
C LEU A 34 17.62 -15.98 15.97
N SER A 35 16.54 -16.61 16.43
CA SER A 35 15.64 -16.07 17.47
C SER A 35 14.86 -17.21 18.10
N ASP A 36 14.63 -17.14 19.42
CA ASP A 36 13.88 -18.13 20.19
C ASP A 36 12.40 -17.75 20.33
N GLY A 37 12.06 -16.45 20.22
CA GLY A 37 10.71 -15.92 20.47
C GLY A 37 9.91 -15.54 19.23
N ILE A 38 10.49 -15.69 18.02
CA ILE A 38 9.88 -15.23 16.78
C ILE A 38 9.83 -16.38 15.77
N GLY A 39 8.68 -16.59 15.13
CA GLY A 39 8.58 -17.66 14.14
C GLY A 39 7.27 -17.64 13.36
N CYS A 40 7.33 -18.23 12.16
CA CYS A 40 6.17 -18.40 11.30
C CYS A 40 5.75 -19.86 11.30
N ILE A 41 4.51 -20.14 11.70
CA ILE A 41 3.91 -21.49 11.64
C ILE A 41 2.97 -21.65 10.44
N ASN A 42 2.55 -20.53 9.82
CA ASN A 42 1.75 -20.54 8.62
C ASN A 42 2.65 -20.52 7.38
N LYS A 43 2.69 -21.63 6.64
CA LYS A 43 3.55 -21.80 5.45
C LYS A 43 3.23 -20.83 4.30
N TYR A 44 2.07 -20.18 4.31
CA TYR A 44 1.68 -19.20 3.30
C TYR A 44 2.00 -17.76 3.71
N ALA A 45 2.28 -17.53 4.98
CA ALA A 45 2.61 -16.21 5.53
C ALA A 45 4.13 -15.91 5.48
N ILE A 46 4.78 -16.39 4.43
CA ILE A 46 6.23 -16.25 4.23
C ILE A 46 6.54 -16.03 2.75
N CYS A 47 7.44 -15.12 2.45
CA CYS A 47 8.02 -14.98 1.11
C CYS A 47 9.52 -14.71 1.18
N TYR A 48 10.21 -15.04 0.12
CA TYR A 48 11.64 -14.82 -0.05
C TYR A 48 11.90 -13.80 -1.17
N THR A 49 12.80 -12.85 -0.89
CA THR A 49 13.32 -11.90 -1.87
C THR A 49 14.85 -12.01 -1.92
N PRO A 50 15.51 -11.41 -2.92
CA PRO A 50 16.96 -11.35 -2.93
C PRO A 50 17.60 -10.65 -1.72
N LEU A 51 16.87 -9.77 -1.02
CA LEU A 51 17.36 -8.98 0.10
C LEU A 51 17.09 -9.61 1.46
N ALA A 52 15.94 -10.28 1.62
CA ALA A 52 15.52 -10.80 2.90
C ALA A 52 14.47 -11.92 2.77
N LEU A 53 14.27 -12.64 3.87
CA LEU A 53 13.11 -13.50 4.09
C LEU A 53 12.09 -12.75 4.91
N TYR A 54 10.90 -12.54 4.37
CA TYR A 54 9.78 -11.87 5.04
C TYR A 54 8.75 -12.88 5.51
N PHE A 55 8.25 -12.71 6.71
CA PHE A 55 7.22 -13.58 7.27
C PHE A 55 6.40 -12.86 8.34
N ILE A 56 5.18 -13.37 8.56
CA ILE A 56 4.37 -12.93 9.68
C ILE A 56 4.69 -13.80 10.90
N ASP A 57 5.12 -13.17 11.97
CA ASP A 57 5.31 -13.85 13.24
C ASP A 57 3.97 -14.32 13.81
N SER A 58 3.88 -15.59 14.12
CA SER A 58 2.62 -16.22 14.51
C SER A 58 2.15 -15.88 15.94
N ILE A 59 3.01 -15.23 16.71
CA ILE A 59 2.69 -14.80 18.08
C ILE A 59 2.24 -13.34 18.09
N SER A 60 3.05 -12.46 17.53
CA SER A 60 2.77 -11.02 17.52
C SER A 60 1.87 -10.57 16.35
N GLY A 61 1.78 -11.36 15.29
CA GLY A 61 1.14 -10.97 14.03
C GLY A 61 1.97 -9.96 13.21
N HIS A 62 3.17 -9.61 13.65
CA HIS A 62 3.99 -8.60 13.00
C HIS A 62 4.72 -9.13 11.77
N LEU A 63 4.91 -8.27 10.77
CA LEU A 63 5.80 -8.56 9.66
C LEU A 63 7.25 -8.46 10.11
N GLN A 64 7.96 -9.58 10.02
CA GLN A 64 9.37 -9.70 10.33
C GLN A 64 10.18 -9.86 9.03
N ALA A 65 11.38 -9.33 9.03
CA ALA A 65 12.37 -9.58 7.97
C ALA A 65 13.63 -10.20 8.55
N ILE A 66 14.17 -11.20 7.85
CA ILE A 66 15.48 -11.78 8.16
C ILE A 66 16.42 -11.47 7.01
N ASN A 67 17.51 -10.83 7.33
CA ASN A 67 18.60 -10.57 6.40
C ASN A 67 19.95 -10.94 7.03
N SER A 68 21.05 -10.57 6.40
CA SER A 68 22.41 -10.82 6.92
C SER A 68 22.68 -10.19 8.29
N SER A 69 21.98 -9.11 8.63
CA SER A 69 22.12 -8.39 9.91
C SER A 69 21.30 -9.01 11.05
N GLY A 70 20.39 -9.94 10.76
CA GLY A 70 19.53 -10.60 11.74
C GLY A 70 18.05 -10.46 11.47
N VAL A 71 17.24 -10.54 12.53
CA VAL A 71 15.79 -10.41 12.49
C VAL A 71 15.38 -8.99 12.84
N VAL A 72 14.51 -8.41 12.03
CA VAL A 72 14.02 -7.03 12.19
C VAL A 72 12.50 -7.04 12.17
N ASP A 73 11.88 -6.39 13.17
CA ASP A 73 10.43 -6.15 13.20
C ASP A 73 10.10 -4.90 12.38
N LEU A 74 9.64 -5.13 11.15
CA LEU A 74 9.28 -4.05 10.23
C LEU A 74 7.99 -3.35 10.65
N SER A 75 7.04 -4.08 11.22
CA SER A 75 5.76 -3.51 11.64
C SER A 75 5.95 -2.49 12.76
N LEU A 76 6.81 -2.79 13.70
CA LEU A 76 7.15 -1.86 14.78
C LEU A 76 7.93 -0.66 14.27
N GLN A 77 8.96 -0.89 13.45
CA GLN A 77 9.81 0.18 12.92
C GLN A 77 9.07 1.13 11.98
N LYS A 78 8.03 0.65 11.28
CA LYS A 78 7.30 1.39 10.26
C LYS A 78 5.86 1.75 10.68
N SER A 79 5.57 1.72 11.98
CA SER A 79 4.30 2.17 12.57
C SER A 79 3.05 1.41 12.08
N MET A 80 3.20 0.14 11.69
CA MET A 80 2.10 -0.74 11.26
C MET A 80 1.74 -1.81 12.30
N SER A 81 2.42 -1.83 13.44
CA SER A 81 2.16 -2.82 14.51
C SER A 81 0.73 -2.78 15.01
N THR A 82 0.15 -1.60 15.19
CA THR A 82 -1.23 -1.44 15.65
C THR A 82 -2.23 -2.07 14.69
N TRP A 83 -2.09 -1.81 13.39
CA TRP A 83 -3.00 -2.39 12.39
C TRP A 83 -2.88 -3.91 12.34
N LEU A 84 -1.66 -4.44 12.32
CA LEU A 84 -1.44 -5.89 12.27
C LEU A 84 -1.88 -6.59 13.57
N SER A 85 -1.69 -5.98 14.74
CA SER A 85 -2.12 -6.55 16.00
C SER A 85 -3.65 -6.56 16.21
N GLN A 86 -4.38 -5.72 15.47
CA GLN A 86 -5.83 -5.70 15.46
C GLN A 86 -6.45 -6.79 14.57
N GLN A 87 -5.64 -7.44 13.71
CA GLN A 87 -6.10 -8.54 12.88
C GLN A 87 -6.45 -9.76 13.75
N ASP A 88 -7.39 -10.58 13.29
CA ASP A 88 -7.75 -11.81 13.99
C ASP A 88 -6.53 -12.75 14.10
N THR A 89 -6.18 -13.14 15.31
CA THR A 89 -5.06 -14.05 15.60
C THR A 89 -5.21 -15.43 14.92
N SER A 90 -6.42 -15.82 14.55
CA SER A 90 -6.66 -17.05 13.78
C SER A 90 -6.01 -17.04 12.40
N LEU A 91 -5.76 -15.84 11.84
CA LEU A 91 -5.10 -15.65 10.55
C LEU A 91 -3.66 -16.19 10.52
N TRP A 92 -2.99 -16.14 11.69
CA TRP A 92 -1.58 -16.57 11.79
C TRP A 92 -1.39 -18.05 12.11
N LYS A 93 -2.51 -18.79 12.34
CA LYS A 93 -2.47 -20.22 12.68
C LYS A 93 -2.05 -21.09 11.51
N PRO A 94 -1.52 -22.30 11.78
CA PRO A 94 -1.23 -23.28 10.74
C PRO A 94 -2.48 -23.58 9.91
N ASN A 95 -2.28 -23.79 8.61
CA ASN A 95 -3.34 -24.12 7.66
C ASN A 95 -4.43 -23.04 7.47
N ASN A 96 -4.22 -21.84 7.95
CA ASN A 96 -5.06 -20.71 7.54
C ASN A 96 -4.64 -20.28 6.13
N TYR A 97 -5.51 -20.53 5.16
CA TYR A 97 -5.26 -20.23 3.74
C TYR A 97 -5.64 -18.79 3.36
N THR A 98 -6.19 -18.01 4.28
CA THR A 98 -6.57 -16.63 4.01
C THR A 98 -5.38 -15.69 4.14
N THR A 99 -4.43 -16.00 5.01
CA THR A 99 -3.21 -15.22 5.15
C THR A 99 -2.13 -15.72 4.20
N ARG A 100 -1.63 -14.82 3.37
CA ARG A 100 -0.60 -15.09 2.38
C ARG A 100 0.34 -13.91 2.25
N VAL A 101 1.60 -14.19 1.93
CA VAL A 101 2.60 -13.17 1.65
C VAL A 101 3.19 -13.45 0.28
N PHE A 102 3.16 -12.45 -0.60
CA PHE A 102 3.64 -12.55 -1.97
C PHE A 102 4.67 -11.47 -2.26
N TYR A 103 5.56 -11.72 -3.19
CA TYR A 103 6.56 -10.78 -3.65
C TYR A 103 6.44 -10.53 -5.15
N ASP A 104 6.27 -9.27 -5.54
CA ASP A 104 6.43 -8.82 -6.91
C ASP A 104 7.87 -8.34 -7.13
N LYS A 105 8.63 -9.08 -7.92
CA LYS A 105 10.05 -8.76 -8.17
C LYS A 105 10.23 -7.48 -9.00
N ASN A 106 9.24 -7.08 -9.81
CA ASN A 106 9.34 -5.93 -10.70
C ASN A 106 9.15 -4.62 -9.94
N GLN A 107 8.09 -4.58 -9.13
CA GLN A 107 7.77 -3.41 -8.31
C GLN A 107 8.55 -3.40 -6.98
N LYS A 108 9.16 -4.54 -6.59
CA LYS A 108 9.76 -4.75 -5.27
C LYS A 108 8.75 -4.65 -4.14
N ASP A 109 7.53 -5.03 -4.43
CA ASP A 109 6.41 -4.98 -3.50
C ASP A 109 6.17 -6.33 -2.82
N ILE A 110 5.91 -6.28 -1.52
CA ILE A 110 5.51 -7.42 -0.71
C ILE A 110 4.07 -7.22 -0.30
N TYR A 111 3.20 -8.08 -0.80
CA TYR A 111 1.77 -8.05 -0.49
C TYR A 111 1.46 -9.00 0.66
N ILE A 112 0.87 -8.45 1.72
CA ILE A 112 0.42 -9.18 2.90
C ILE A 112 -1.10 -9.23 2.81
N VAL A 113 -1.64 -10.38 2.44
CA VAL A 113 -3.07 -10.60 2.26
C VAL A 113 -3.63 -11.28 3.51
N THR A 114 -4.64 -10.70 4.14
CA THR A 114 -5.25 -11.20 5.38
C THR A 114 -6.66 -11.75 5.21
N GLY A 115 -7.17 -11.80 3.98
CA GLY A 115 -8.51 -12.28 3.68
C GLY A 115 -9.55 -11.17 3.56
N GLU A 116 -9.43 -10.09 4.32
CA GLU A 116 -10.30 -8.91 4.22
C GLU A 116 -9.59 -7.77 3.50
N GLU A 117 -8.31 -7.60 3.76
CA GLU A 117 -7.48 -6.53 3.22
C GLU A 117 -6.14 -7.07 2.75
N ALA A 118 -5.47 -6.31 1.91
CA ALA A 118 -4.10 -6.56 1.53
C ALA A 118 -3.27 -5.29 1.78
N LEU A 119 -2.13 -5.47 2.43
CA LEU A 119 -1.18 -4.39 2.73
C LEU A 119 0.06 -4.56 1.87
N CYS A 120 0.55 -3.48 1.29
CA CYS A 120 1.74 -3.46 0.46
C CYS A 120 2.91 -2.82 1.21
N TYR A 121 4.03 -3.55 1.29
CA TYR A 121 5.32 -3.03 1.72
C TYR A 121 6.27 -2.98 0.54
N ASN A 122 6.81 -1.80 0.23
CA ASN A 122 7.79 -1.65 -0.84
C ASN A 122 9.21 -1.76 -0.30
N GLU A 123 9.96 -2.71 -0.84
CA GLU A 123 11.31 -3.05 -0.39
C GLU A 123 12.33 -1.93 -0.71
N THR A 124 12.16 -1.25 -1.84
CA THR A 124 13.05 -0.15 -2.26
C THR A 124 12.85 1.10 -1.40
N LEU A 125 11.58 1.45 -1.11
CA LEU A 125 11.25 2.58 -0.27
C LEU A 125 11.45 2.27 1.22
N GLY A 126 11.46 0.99 1.58
CA GLY A 126 11.55 0.55 2.97
C GLY A 126 10.34 0.97 3.81
N GLN A 127 9.15 1.06 3.21
CA GLN A 127 7.93 1.56 3.84
C GLN A 127 6.69 0.79 3.39
N PHE A 128 5.67 0.78 4.23
CA PHE A 128 4.33 0.40 3.81
C PHE A 128 3.73 1.53 2.97
N VAL A 129 3.31 1.21 1.76
CA VAL A 129 2.94 2.22 0.76
C VAL A 129 1.45 2.33 0.55
N SER A 130 0.69 1.24 0.65
CA SER A 130 -0.74 1.25 0.33
C SER A 130 -1.47 0.04 0.91
N TYR A 131 -2.79 0.19 1.04
CA TYR A 131 -3.73 -0.93 1.09
C TYR A 131 -4.14 -1.27 -0.34
N MET A 132 -4.32 -2.55 -0.62
CA MET A 132 -4.66 -3.07 -1.94
C MET A 132 -5.96 -3.89 -1.88
N SER A 133 -6.73 -3.86 -2.95
CA SER A 133 -7.97 -4.64 -3.10
C SER A 133 -7.70 -6.07 -3.57
N TYR A 134 -6.73 -6.75 -2.94
CA TYR A 134 -6.27 -8.10 -3.33
C TYR A 134 -6.68 -9.19 -2.33
N SER A 135 -7.63 -8.90 -1.45
CA SER A 135 -8.03 -9.80 -0.36
C SER A 135 -8.53 -11.15 -0.84
N ASP A 136 -9.20 -11.19 -1.98
CA ASP A 136 -9.79 -12.39 -2.56
C ASP A 136 -8.87 -13.15 -3.54
N ILE A 137 -7.62 -12.74 -3.68
CA ILE A 137 -6.66 -13.40 -4.57
C ILE A 137 -5.95 -14.54 -3.83
N PRO A 138 -6.18 -15.81 -4.24
CA PRO A 138 -5.62 -16.95 -3.54
C PRO A 138 -4.14 -17.17 -3.79
N VAL A 139 -3.64 -16.79 -4.96
CA VAL A 139 -2.24 -17.04 -5.37
C VAL A 139 -1.74 -15.91 -6.25
N MET A 140 -0.52 -15.45 -5.95
CA MET A 140 0.27 -14.55 -6.80
C MET A 140 1.68 -15.12 -6.98
N PHE A 141 2.27 -14.96 -8.16
CA PHE A 141 3.60 -15.48 -8.44
C PHE A 141 4.26 -14.78 -9.63
N ASN A 142 5.58 -14.82 -9.67
CA ASN A 142 6.36 -14.30 -10.79
C ASN A 142 6.69 -15.40 -11.78
N VAL A 143 6.57 -15.11 -13.06
CA VAL A 143 7.10 -15.95 -14.16
C VAL A 143 7.91 -15.04 -15.08
N LEU A 144 9.19 -15.31 -15.18
CA LEU A 144 10.13 -14.44 -15.91
C LEU A 144 10.02 -13.00 -15.40
N ASP A 145 9.63 -12.07 -16.28
CA ASP A 145 9.51 -10.64 -15.97
C ASP A 145 8.06 -10.17 -15.74
N LYS A 146 7.15 -11.12 -15.55
CA LYS A 146 5.74 -10.84 -15.37
C LYS A 146 5.25 -11.35 -14.02
N PHE A 147 4.29 -10.62 -13.46
CA PHE A 147 3.62 -10.96 -12.23
C PHE A 147 2.21 -11.41 -12.54
N TYR A 148 1.83 -12.57 -12.01
CA TYR A 148 0.55 -13.21 -12.28
C TYR A 148 -0.23 -13.45 -10.99
N CYS A 149 -1.55 -13.50 -11.11
CA CYS A 149 -2.41 -13.98 -10.05
C CYS A 149 -3.47 -14.94 -10.60
N ILE A 150 -4.04 -15.72 -9.69
CA ILE A 150 -5.21 -16.55 -9.97
C ILE A 150 -6.39 -15.93 -9.22
N LYS A 151 -7.46 -15.59 -9.95
CA LYS A 151 -8.71 -15.12 -9.37
C LYS A 151 -9.88 -15.80 -10.09
N SER A 152 -10.86 -16.29 -9.33
CA SER A 152 -12.06 -16.96 -9.89
C SER A 152 -11.72 -18.08 -10.89
N ASN A 153 -10.65 -18.84 -10.65
CA ASN A 153 -10.10 -19.90 -11.50
C ASN A 153 -9.51 -19.45 -12.85
N TYR A 154 -9.32 -18.14 -13.04
CA TYR A 154 -8.64 -17.59 -14.22
C TYR A 154 -7.25 -17.08 -13.86
N LEU A 155 -6.32 -17.21 -14.81
CA LEU A 155 -4.99 -16.65 -14.71
C LEU A 155 -4.99 -15.24 -15.27
N HIS A 156 -4.59 -14.27 -14.47
CA HIS A 156 -4.46 -12.88 -14.87
C HIS A 156 -3.01 -12.42 -14.79
N GLU A 157 -2.57 -11.69 -15.80
CA GLU A 157 -1.31 -10.94 -15.76
C GLU A 157 -1.58 -9.61 -15.04
N MET A 158 -0.86 -9.39 -13.95
CA MET A 158 -0.98 -8.17 -13.16
C MET A 158 -0.30 -7.00 -13.87
N PHE A 159 -0.84 -5.79 -13.67
CA PHE A 159 -0.34 -4.55 -14.28
C PHE A 159 -0.32 -4.55 -15.81
N ALA A 160 -1.16 -5.36 -16.44
CA ALA A 160 -1.33 -5.44 -17.88
C ALA A 160 -2.78 -5.12 -18.26
N GLY A 161 -3.01 -4.76 -19.54
CA GLY A 161 -4.34 -4.44 -20.05
C GLY A 161 -4.64 -2.94 -20.07
N GLU A 162 -5.92 -2.60 -20.05
CA GLU A 162 -6.38 -1.22 -20.08
C GLU A 162 -6.38 -0.59 -18.68
N TYR A 163 -6.14 0.72 -18.61
CA TYR A 163 -6.17 1.44 -17.34
C TYR A 163 -7.57 1.45 -16.73
N ASN A 164 -7.63 1.37 -15.39
CA ASN A 164 -8.85 1.35 -14.59
C ASN A 164 -9.70 0.09 -14.76
N TYR A 165 -9.21 -0.90 -15.50
CA TYR A 165 -9.78 -2.24 -15.52
C TYR A 165 -9.07 -3.12 -14.50
N PHE A 166 -9.86 -3.80 -13.69
CA PHE A 166 -9.39 -4.70 -12.66
C PHE A 166 -10.13 -6.02 -12.82
N PHE A 167 -9.43 -7.07 -13.27
CA PHE A 167 -10.00 -8.37 -13.60
C PHE A 167 -11.17 -8.27 -14.59
N ASP A 168 -10.92 -7.60 -15.72
CA ASP A 168 -11.86 -7.38 -16.82
C ASP A 168 -13.09 -6.50 -16.48
N GLU A 169 -13.13 -5.93 -15.28
CA GLU A 169 -14.17 -4.99 -14.85
C GLU A 169 -13.61 -3.57 -14.69
N TYR A 170 -14.34 -2.60 -15.23
CA TYR A 170 -14.02 -1.20 -14.98
C TYR A 170 -14.38 -0.82 -13.55
N GLN A 171 -13.36 -0.57 -12.73
CA GLN A 171 -13.55 -0.26 -11.30
C GLN A 171 -13.50 1.24 -10.99
N GLY A 172 -12.96 2.04 -11.92
CA GLY A 172 -12.58 3.41 -11.61
C GLY A 172 -11.36 3.45 -10.70
N TYR A 173 -11.19 4.57 -10.03
CA TYR A 173 -10.10 4.74 -9.07
C TYR A 173 -10.51 5.73 -7.99
N ASP A 174 -9.96 5.55 -6.81
CA ASP A 174 -10.01 6.57 -5.77
C ASP A 174 -8.70 6.58 -4.98
N PHE A 175 -8.43 7.72 -4.35
CA PHE A 175 -7.40 7.75 -3.34
C PHE A 175 -7.80 8.65 -2.18
N THR A 176 -7.37 8.23 -0.99
CA THR A 176 -7.68 8.90 0.26
C THR A 176 -6.40 9.31 0.95
N PHE A 177 -6.34 10.55 1.41
CA PHE A 177 -5.23 11.06 2.19
C PHE A 177 -5.72 11.84 3.41
N VAL A 178 -4.83 12.05 4.36
CA VAL A 178 -5.11 12.79 5.60
C VAL A 178 -4.43 14.14 5.55
N ALA A 179 -5.22 15.21 5.74
CA ALA A 179 -4.72 16.55 5.93
C ALA A 179 -4.72 16.87 7.43
N ASN A 180 -3.54 17.02 8.04
CA ASN A 180 -3.38 17.29 9.46
C ASN A 180 -2.62 18.58 9.79
N GLY A 181 -2.26 19.37 8.77
CA GLY A 181 -1.52 20.63 8.95
C GLY A 181 -0.04 20.47 9.30
N ARG A 182 0.52 19.25 9.17
CA ARG A 182 1.94 19.05 9.32
C ARG A 182 2.64 19.34 7.99
N THR A 183 3.56 20.33 8.02
CA THR A 183 4.37 20.71 6.88
C THR A 183 5.84 20.79 7.29
N PRO A 184 6.80 20.67 6.37
CA PRO A 184 8.20 20.91 6.69
C PRO A 184 8.39 22.31 7.30
N GLY A 185 8.89 22.35 8.54
CA GLY A 185 9.13 23.59 9.28
C GLY A 185 7.96 24.11 10.11
N ALA A 186 6.76 23.53 10.02
CA ALA A 186 5.62 23.89 10.86
C ALA A 186 4.75 22.68 11.19
N ASP A 187 4.49 22.46 12.47
CA ASP A 187 3.58 21.43 12.96
C ASP A 187 2.35 22.05 13.60
N LEU A 188 1.28 22.17 12.83
CA LEU A 188 -0.02 22.65 13.30
C LEU A 188 -1.00 21.48 13.50
N SER A 189 -0.51 20.24 13.64
CA SER A 189 -1.36 19.05 13.76
C SER A 189 -2.26 19.05 15.00
N THR A 190 -1.89 19.75 16.05
CA THR A 190 -2.64 19.84 17.31
C THR A 190 -3.70 20.95 17.34
N TYR A 191 -3.68 21.85 16.37
CA TYR A 191 -4.64 22.97 16.34
C TYR A 191 -5.87 22.62 15.50
N ASP A 192 -7.04 23.09 15.95
CA ASP A 192 -8.26 23.03 15.17
C ASP A 192 -8.14 23.94 13.93
N LYS A 193 -8.51 23.39 12.80
CA LYS A 193 -8.45 24.06 11.50
C LYS A 193 -9.82 24.11 10.87
N VAL A 194 -10.15 25.23 10.22
CA VAL A 194 -11.31 25.36 9.34
C VAL A 194 -10.82 25.19 7.91
N TYR A 195 -11.10 24.06 7.30
CA TYR A 195 -10.69 23.76 5.94
C TYR A 195 -11.55 24.53 4.92
N SER A 196 -10.90 25.27 4.04
CA SER A 196 -11.60 26.17 3.10
C SER A 196 -11.51 25.71 1.64
N ASN A 197 -10.32 25.46 1.16
CA ASN A 197 -10.06 25.05 -0.22
C ASN A 197 -8.97 23.99 -0.28
N MET A 198 -8.99 23.26 -1.37
CA MET A 198 -7.93 22.32 -1.75
C MET A 198 -7.48 22.66 -3.16
N ASP A 199 -6.19 22.83 -3.35
CA ASP A 199 -5.54 22.98 -4.63
C ASP A 199 -4.74 21.71 -4.92
N PHE A 200 -4.85 21.15 -6.13
CA PHE A 200 -4.06 19.99 -6.52
C PHE A 200 -3.62 20.06 -7.98
N ARG A 201 -2.53 19.38 -8.28
CA ARG A 201 -2.07 19.19 -9.65
C ARG A 201 -2.20 17.72 -10.01
N ALA A 202 -2.94 17.47 -11.07
CA ALA A 202 -3.09 16.15 -11.65
C ALA A 202 -3.32 16.29 -13.15
N ASP A 203 -2.66 15.43 -13.92
CA ASP A 203 -2.82 15.34 -15.35
C ASP A 203 -3.56 14.03 -15.69
N LYS A 204 -4.55 14.11 -16.55
CA LYS A 204 -5.23 12.96 -17.12
C LYS A 204 -4.67 12.72 -18.51
N TRP A 205 -4.22 11.51 -18.75
CA TRP A 205 -3.67 11.07 -20.03
C TRP A 205 -4.69 10.26 -20.81
N SER A 206 -4.59 10.29 -22.12
CA SER A 206 -5.36 9.40 -22.99
C SER A 206 -5.01 7.94 -22.70
N ASP A 207 -5.87 7.00 -23.11
CA ASP A 207 -5.64 5.57 -22.95
C ASP A 207 -4.33 5.08 -23.56
N LYS A 208 -3.87 5.75 -24.62
CA LYS A 208 -2.63 5.42 -25.31
C LYS A 208 -1.39 6.09 -24.71
N LEU A 209 -1.56 6.93 -23.68
CA LEU A 209 -0.49 7.74 -23.09
C LEU A 209 0.21 8.69 -24.08
N ASP A 210 -0.46 9.04 -25.18
CA ASP A 210 0.10 9.89 -26.22
C ASP A 210 -0.22 11.38 -26.04
N SER A 211 -1.23 11.70 -25.23
CA SER A 211 -1.67 13.08 -25.01
C SER A 211 -2.25 13.30 -23.62
N ILE A 212 -2.07 14.52 -23.11
CA ILE A 212 -2.68 14.97 -21.87
C ILE A 212 -4.04 15.57 -22.18
N LEU A 213 -5.10 15.05 -21.59
CA LEU A 213 -6.47 15.54 -21.68
C LEU A 213 -6.66 16.74 -20.74
N SER A 214 -6.04 17.86 -21.09
CA SER A 214 -5.91 19.00 -20.18
C SER A 214 -7.23 19.68 -19.81
N SER A 215 -8.30 19.50 -20.58
CA SER A 215 -9.63 20.05 -20.32
C SER A 215 -10.49 19.17 -19.42
N GLU A 216 -10.15 17.89 -19.28
CA GLU A 216 -10.92 16.95 -18.52
C GLU A 216 -10.48 16.91 -17.06
N SER A 217 -11.48 16.83 -16.18
CA SER A 217 -11.20 16.61 -14.76
C SER A 217 -10.64 15.22 -14.52
N PRO A 218 -9.57 15.11 -13.73
CA PRO A 218 -9.04 13.80 -13.33
C PRO A 218 -9.94 13.07 -12.34
N PHE A 219 -10.85 13.78 -11.65
CA PHE A 219 -11.73 13.21 -10.63
C PHE A 219 -13.18 13.65 -10.85
N ASP A 220 -14.12 12.75 -10.49
CA ASP A 220 -15.55 12.99 -10.62
C ASP A 220 -16.17 13.47 -9.32
N TYR A 221 -15.63 13.04 -8.18
CA TYR A 221 -16.19 13.39 -6.87
C TYR A 221 -15.10 13.63 -5.83
N VAL A 222 -15.51 14.33 -4.78
CA VAL A 222 -14.75 14.53 -3.54
C VAL A 222 -15.61 14.17 -2.34
N ARG A 223 -15.03 13.56 -1.33
CA ARG A 223 -15.60 13.40 0.01
C ARG A 223 -14.58 13.85 1.04
N VAL A 224 -15.02 14.64 2.01
CA VAL A 224 -14.17 15.08 3.12
C VAL A 224 -14.87 14.73 4.43
N TRP A 225 -14.15 14.09 5.35
CA TRP A 225 -14.75 13.69 6.63
C TRP A 225 -13.71 13.66 7.75
N ASN A 226 -14.20 13.71 8.96
CA ASN A 226 -13.48 13.50 10.20
C ASN A 226 -14.39 12.74 11.18
N GLU A 227 -14.07 12.74 12.47
CA GLU A 227 -14.85 12.03 13.50
C GLU A 227 -16.26 12.60 13.70
N TYR A 228 -16.49 13.89 13.38
CA TYR A 228 -17.70 14.62 13.72
C TYR A 228 -18.51 15.06 12.50
N GLN A 229 -17.89 15.17 11.34
CA GLN A 229 -18.45 15.77 10.15
C GLN A 229 -18.16 14.93 8.91
N ASP A 230 -19.09 14.90 7.97
CA ASP A 230 -18.94 14.22 6.68
C ASP A 230 -19.69 15.00 5.60
N THR A 231 -19.00 15.36 4.53
CA THR A 231 -19.62 16.05 3.39
C THR A 231 -20.47 15.13 2.53
N GLY A 232 -20.37 13.82 2.72
CA GLY A 232 -20.82 12.86 1.71
C GLY A 232 -20.01 13.01 0.41
N GLU A 233 -20.39 12.24 -0.59
CA GLU A 233 -19.78 12.37 -1.93
C GLU A 233 -20.40 13.58 -2.65
N VAL A 234 -19.54 14.50 -3.06
CA VAL A 234 -19.91 15.72 -3.80
C VAL A 234 -19.32 15.63 -5.19
N LEU A 235 -20.19 15.69 -6.21
CA LEU A 235 -19.77 15.73 -7.60
C LEU A 235 -19.01 17.00 -7.92
N LEU A 236 -17.91 16.86 -8.65
CA LEU A 236 -17.05 17.95 -9.05
C LEU A 236 -17.51 18.64 -10.34
N HIS A 237 -18.21 17.90 -11.19
CA HIS A 237 -18.75 18.41 -12.46
C HIS A 237 -20.05 19.17 -12.27
N SER A 238 -20.38 20.01 -13.26
CA SER A 238 -21.70 20.65 -13.31
C SER A 238 -22.79 19.63 -13.58
N THR A 239 -23.86 19.73 -12.83
CA THR A 239 -25.12 19.03 -13.11
C THR A 239 -26.18 20.08 -13.49
N PRO A 240 -27.35 19.68 -14.10
CA PRO A 240 -28.40 20.61 -14.41
C PRO A 240 -28.82 21.52 -13.23
N ASP A 241 -28.71 20.97 -12.01
CA ASP A 241 -29.17 21.65 -10.77
C ASP A 241 -28.05 22.35 -9.99
N LYS A 242 -26.78 22.08 -10.30
CA LYS A 242 -25.64 22.60 -9.53
C LYS A 242 -24.47 22.95 -10.43
N PRO A 243 -23.85 24.12 -10.23
CA PRO A 243 -22.61 24.47 -10.93
C PRO A 243 -21.44 23.60 -10.49
N SER A 244 -20.45 23.46 -11.35
CA SER A 244 -19.20 22.77 -11.01
C SER A 244 -18.53 23.43 -9.81
N VAL A 245 -18.14 22.63 -8.83
CA VAL A 245 -17.34 23.07 -7.68
C VAL A 245 -15.85 23.06 -7.98
N LEU A 246 -15.44 22.43 -9.09
CA LEU A 246 -14.08 22.33 -9.56
C LEU A 246 -13.76 23.52 -10.47
N LYS A 247 -12.66 24.19 -10.19
CA LYS A 247 -12.13 25.28 -11.01
C LYS A 247 -10.71 24.95 -11.44
N LYS A 248 -10.37 25.23 -12.70
CA LYS A 248 -9.01 25.10 -13.20
C LYS A 248 -8.43 26.47 -13.49
N LYS A 249 -7.21 26.72 -13.00
CA LYS A 249 -6.43 27.91 -13.36
C LYS A 249 -5.00 27.44 -13.67
N PHE A 250 -4.59 27.63 -14.90
CA PHE A 250 -3.33 27.05 -15.41
C PHE A 250 -3.35 25.51 -15.26
N ARG A 251 -2.38 24.95 -14.55
CA ARG A 251 -2.28 23.51 -14.27
C ARG A 251 -2.81 23.10 -12.89
N VAL A 252 -3.39 24.06 -12.16
CA VAL A 252 -3.87 23.83 -10.79
C VAL A 252 -5.39 23.69 -10.81
N TRP A 253 -5.86 22.60 -10.24
CA TRP A 253 -7.27 22.37 -9.95
C TRP A 253 -7.58 22.85 -8.54
N ARG A 254 -8.68 23.57 -8.38
CA ARG A 254 -9.15 24.08 -7.09
C ARG A 254 -10.54 23.60 -6.79
N ILE A 255 -10.71 23.07 -5.58
CA ILE A 255 -12.00 22.66 -5.01
C ILE A 255 -12.23 23.47 -3.75
N ALA A 256 -13.40 24.13 -3.64
CA ALA A 256 -13.87 24.60 -2.35
C ALA A 256 -14.30 23.40 -1.51
N ILE A 257 -13.78 23.25 -0.29
CA ILE A 257 -14.13 22.13 0.58
C ILE A 257 -15.64 22.17 0.85
N PRO A 258 -16.37 21.09 0.52
CA PRO A 258 -17.81 21.05 0.74
C PRO A 258 -18.14 21.16 2.23
N ARG A 259 -19.36 21.57 2.51
CA ARG A 259 -19.85 21.66 3.89
C ARG A 259 -20.37 20.29 4.36
N ASP A 260 -20.52 20.16 5.66
CA ASP A 260 -21.11 18.98 6.27
C ASP A 260 -22.48 18.64 5.67
N ALA A 261 -22.73 17.37 5.36
CA ALA A 261 -23.98 16.93 4.72
C ALA A 261 -25.18 17.03 5.67
N HIS A 262 -24.96 16.87 6.97
CA HIS A 262 -26.01 16.90 7.99
C HIS A 262 -26.35 18.33 8.40
N ASN A 263 -25.33 19.17 8.51
CA ASN A 263 -25.49 20.60 8.77
C ASN A 263 -24.79 21.46 7.70
N ARG A 264 -25.49 21.78 6.63
CA ARG A 264 -24.97 22.53 5.47
C ARG A 264 -24.44 23.94 5.78
N ARG A 265 -24.57 24.40 7.00
CA ARG A 265 -24.00 25.69 7.45
C ARG A 265 -22.57 25.50 7.96
N ASP A 266 -22.25 24.31 8.45
CA ASP A 266 -20.96 24.04 9.09
C ASP A 266 -19.87 23.78 8.08
N ARG A 267 -18.77 24.50 8.25
CA ARG A 267 -17.53 24.22 7.54
C ARG A 267 -16.82 23.05 8.19
N MET A 268 -16.09 22.28 7.39
CA MET A 268 -15.25 21.21 7.90
C MET A 268 -14.21 21.77 8.87
N ARG A 269 -14.23 21.28 10.11
CA ARG A 269 -13.35 21.74 11.21
C ARG A 269 -12.86 20.55 12.01
N ASN A 270 -11.57 20.45 12.19
CA ASN A 270 -10.91 19.53 13.13
C ASN A 270 -9.40 19.75 13.09
N THR A 271 -8.65 19.09 13.94
CA THR A 271 -7.19 18.98 13.87
C THR A 271 -6.74 18.26 12.60
N TRP A 272 -7.57 17.37 12.05
CA TRP A 272 -7.32 16.63 10.81
C TRP A 272 -8.63 16.39 10.03
N CYS A 273 -8.51 16.12 8.74
CA CYS A 273 -9.60 15.55 7.95
C CYS A 273 -9.05 14.52 6.95
N LYS A 274 -9.87 13.54 6.62
CA LYS A 274 -9.64 12.64 5.48
C LYS A 274 -10.30 13.23 4.25
N ILE A 275 -9.61 13.11 3.12
CA ILE A 275 -10.09 13.58 1.82
C ILE A 275 -9.98 12.43 0.85
N LYS A 276 -11.09 12.11 0.21
CA LYS A 276 -11.18 11.12 -0.85
C LYS A 276 -11.47 11.83 -2.16
N LEU A 277 -10.63 11.60 -3.16
CA LEU A 277 -10.85 12.00 -4.55
C LEU A 277 -11.02 10.73 -5.38
N GLY A 278 -11.97 10.71 -6.28
CA GLY A 278 -12.18 9.51 -7.08
C GLY A 278 -12.94 9.74 -8.36
N ALA A 279 -12.83 8.75 -9.24
CA ALA A 279 -13.64 8.56 -10.42
C ALA A 279 -14.31 7.18 -10.32
N ALA A 280 -15.63 7.16 -10.30
CA ALA A 280 -16.38 5.92 -10.16
C ALA A 280 -17.10 5.57 -11.47
N PRO A 281 -17.28 4.27 -11.78
CA PRO A 281 -17.99 3.83 -12.98
C PRO A 281 -19.38 4.46 -13.13
N ARG A 282 -20.06 4.70 -12.01
CA ARG A 282 -21.40 5.32 -11.97
C ARG A 282 -21.45 6.78 -12.43
N TYR A 283 -20.29 7.47 -12.47
CA TYR A 283 -20.20 8.88 -12.86
C TYR A 283 -19.52 9.06 -14.21
N ASN A 284 -18.84 8.05 -14.69
CA ASN A 284 -18.01 8.14 -15.88
C ASN A 284 -18.39 7.06 -16.89
N ASN A 285 -18.86 7.46 -18.05
CA ASN A 285 -19.26 6.57 -19.13
C ASN A 285 -18.05 6.03 -19.92
N GLY A 286 -17.12 5.33 -19.24
CA GLY A 286 -16.01 4.66 -19.90
C GLY A 286 -14.83 5.58 -20.22
N ASN A 287 -14.59 6.60 -19.45
CA ASN A 287 -13.42 7.46 -19.59
C ASN A 287 -12.19 6.75 -19.01
N ASN A 288 -11.64 5.85 -19.80
CA ASN A 288 -10.42 5.13 -19.49
C ASN A 288 -9.27 6.12 -19.66
N GLY A 289 -8.43 6.24 -18.69
CA GLY A 289 -7.27 7.11 -18.81
C GLY A 289 -6.36 6.97 -17.60
N PHE A 290 -5.09 7.20 -17.82
CA PHE A 290 -4.11 7.22 -16.76
C PHE A 290 -4.13 8.58 -16.05
N ILE A 291 -4.13 8.58 -14.71
CA ILE A 291 -4.04 9.78 -13.89
C ILE A 291 -2.65 9.86 -13.28
N GLN A 292 -1.99 10.96 -13.53
CA GLN A 292 -0.76 11.31 -12.85
C GLN A 292 -1.05 12.40 -11.82
N PHE A 293 -1.01 12.02 -10.55
CA PHE A 293 -1.17 12.96 -9.44
C PHE A 293 0.21 13.48 -9.02
N HIS A 294 0.34 14.79 -8.92
CA HIS A 294 1.62 15.43 -8.61
C HIS A 294 1.69 15.90 -7.15
N ASP A 295 0.73 16.72 -6.75
CA ASP A 295 0.70 17.28 -5.41
C ASP A 295 -0.69 17.79 -5.00
N VAL A 296 -0.82 18.06 -3.71
CA VAL A 296 -2.01 18.67 -3.11
C VAL A 296 -1.60 19.68 -2.04
N ALA A 297 -2.28 20.80 -2.01
CA ALA A 297 -2.16 21.83 -0.98
C ALA A 297 -3.51 22.12 -0.36
N MET A 298 -3.59 22.08 0.96
CA MET A 298 -4.79 22.41 1.72
C MET A 298 -4.70 23.82 2.24
N GLN A 299 -5.76 24.60 2.06
CA GLN A 299 -5.93 25.93 2.63
C GLN A 299 -6.87 25.85 3.83
N TYR A 300 -6.43 26.32 4.97
CA TYR A 300 -7.19 26.33 6.21
C TYR A 300 -6.88 27.56 7.05
N PHE A 301 -7.76 27.85 7.99
CA PHE A 301 -7.58 28.87 9.04
C PHE A 301 -7.47 28.16 10.38
N VAL A 302 -6.59 28.66 11.23
CA VAL A 302 -6.41 28.20 12.62
C VAL A 302 -7.16 29.12 13.55
#